data_d904f853da7a23fe6f9e91d4376275cc
#
_entry.id   d904f853da7a23fe6f9e91d4376275cc
#
_cell.length_a   1.000
_cell.length_b   1.000
_cell.length_c   1.000
_cell.angle_alpha   90.00
_cell.angle_beta   90.00
_cell.angle_gamma   90.00
#
_symmetry.space_group_name_H-M   'P 1'
#
loop_
_entity.id
_entity.type
_entity.pdbx_description
1 polymer ?
#
loop_
_entity_poly.entity_id
_entity_poly.type
_entity_poly.pdbx_seq_one_letter_code
_entity_poly.pdbx_strand_id
1 'polypeptide(L)'
;MDERTTGIILRTRPLTETSLIVHWLTPDLGRLATVAKGARRLKSPFAGKLDLFFCADFSFARSRRSDLHALREVSVRDFNPALRTNLAYLEQAAYFARLLESTTETETPLPALYELFDGALHFLRRQPPDNRAVLAFESRLLHELGFAPDLAQCPLTPAARAAFMKIGQAEWSALAEVVLPNELCAEIGRFLGGWLIFHFDRVPPRRPGDSAFRKRDIIEHPASASFRVKDGE
;
A
#
# COMPACT_ATOMS: atom_id res chain seq x y z
N MET A 1 -3.94 -24.81 -17.66
CA MET A 1 -5.21 -24.65 -16.92
C MET A 1 -5.30 -23.17 -16.54
N ASP A 2 -6.42 -22.52 -16.71
CA ASP A 2 -6.58 -21.12 -16.31
C ASP A 2 -6.92 -21.08 -14.83
N GLU A 3 -6.22 -20.21 -14.08
CA GLU A 3 -6.48 -19.93 -12.67
C GLU A 3 -7.48 -18.78 -12.55
N ARG A 4 -8.24 -18.74 -11.46
CA ARG A 4 -9.22 -17.70 -11.18
C ARG A 4 -9.03 -17.19 -9.76
N THR A 5 -9.10 -15.87 -9.59
CA THR A 5 -9.06 -15.21 -8.29
C THR A 5 -9.75 -13.86 -8.35
N THR A 6 -9.89 -13.22 -7.20
CA THR A 6 -10.30 -11.81 -7.06
C THR A 6 -9.06 -10.98 -6.74
N GLY A 7 -9.00 -9.75 -7.22
CA GLY A 7 -7.89 -8.86 -6.89
C GLY A 7 -8.22 -7.39 -7.07
N ILE A 8 -7.40 -6.56 -6.46
CA ILE A 8 -7.41 -5.10 -6.61
C ILE A 8 -6.25 -4.70 -7.51
N ILE A 9 -6.52 -3.87 -8.52
CA ILE A 9 -5.49 -3.37 -9.42
C ILE A 9 -4.65 -2.31 -8.70
N LEU A 10 -3.39 -2.62 -8.45
CA LEU A 10 -2.43 -1.68 -7.83
C LEU A 10 -1.88 -0.70 -8.85
N ARG A 11 -1.58 -1.20 -10.06
CA ARG A 11 -0.94 -0.41 -11.12
C ARG A 11 -1.20 -1.02 -12.49
N THR A 12 -1.29 -0.16 -13.50
CA THR A 12 -1.25 -0.55 -14.90
C THR A 12 -0.10 0.16 -15.61
N ARG A 13 0.52 -0.49 -16.59
CA ARG A 13 1.54 0.14 -17.44
C ARG A 13 1.48 -0.41 -18.86
N PRO A 14 1.76 0.41 -19.89
CA PRO A 14 1.90 -0.08 -21.25
C PRO A 14 3.02 -1.12 -21.37
N LEU A 15 2.75 -2.22 -22.05
CA LEU A 15 3.76 -3.20 -22.44
C LEU A 15 4.12 -3.01 -23.94
N THR A 16 3.10 -2.82 -24.77
CA THR A 16 3.20 -2.52 -26.19
C THR A 16 2.18 -1.45 -26.53
N GLU A 17 2.11 -1.04 -27.81
CA GLU A 17 1.08 -0.11 -28.26
C GLU A 17 -0.35 -0.56 -27.95
N THR A 18 -0.59 -1.87 -27.93
CA THR A 18 -1.92 -2.46 -27.75
C THR A 18 -2.11 -3.20 -26.44
N SER A 19 -1.06 -3.51 -25.68
CA SER A 19 -1.12 -4.37 -24.48
C SER A 19 -0.75 -3.64 -23.22
N LEU A 20 -1.36 -4.05 -22.08
CA LEU A 20 -1.05 -3.56 -20.75
C LEU A 20 -0.45 -4.66 -19.88
N ILE A 21 0.44 -4.29 -18.98
CA ILE A 21 0.73 -5.06 -17.77
C ILE A 21 -0.17 -4.53 -16.67
N VAL A 22 -0.84 -5.44 -15.97
CA VAL A 22 -1.72 -5.15 -14.83
C VAL A 22 -1.13 -5.83 -13.60
N HIS A 23 -0.84 -5.03 -12.57
CA HIS A 23 -0.36 -5.51 -11.28
C HIS A 23 -1.55 -5.60 -10.32
N TRP A 24 -1.72 -6.78 -9.75
CA TRP A 24 -2.81 -7.11 -8.85
C TRP A 24 -2.31 -7.37 -7.43
N LEU A 25 -3.16 -7.08 -6.46
CA LEU A 25 -3.09 -7.63 -5.11
C LEU A 25 -4.28 -8.58 -4.94
N THR A 26 -4.00 -9.81 -4.57
CA THR A 26 -5.01 -10.86 -4.37
C THR A 26 -4.92 -11.44 -2.96
N PRO A 27 -6.02 -11.94 -2.37
CA PRO A 27 -5.99 -12.51 -1.03
C PRO A 27 -5.26 -13.87 -0.97
N ASP A 28 -5.31 -14.64 -2.04
CA ASP A 28 -4.91 -16.05 -2.10
C ASP A 28 -3.57 -16.28 -2.82
N LEU A 29 -3.17 -15.38 -3.73
CA LEU A 29 -1.94 -15.53 -4.54
C LEU A 29 -0.92 -14.41 -4.27
N GLY A 30 -1.24 -13.47 -3.36
CA GLY A 30 -0.40 -12.30 -3.10
C GLY A 30 -0.40 -11.32 -4.27
N ARG A 31 0.74 -10.64 -4.49
CA ARG A 31 0.89 -9.74 -5.63
C ARG A 31 1.29 -10.53 -6.88
N LEU A 32 0.61 -10.30 -7.99
CA LEU A 32 0.97 -10.89 -9.28
C LEU A 32 0.81 -9.89 -10.42
N ALA A 33 1.41 -10.20 -11.57
CA ALA A 33 1.35 -9.37 -12.75
C ALA A 33 0.81 -10.16 -13.94
N THR A 34 -0.11 -9.54 -14.69
CA THR A 34 -0.70 -10.15 -15.88
C THR A 34 -0.55 -9.25 -17.09
N VAL A 35 -0.43 -9.87 -18.28
CA VAL A 35 -0.45 -9.17 -19.57
C VAL A 35 -1.84 -9.26 -20.16
N ALA A 36 -2.49 -8.11 -20.28
CA ALA A 36 -3.76 -7.94 -21.00
C ALA A 36 -3.46 -7.64 -22.47
N LYS A 37 -3.39 -8.68 -23.30
CA LYS A 37 -3.10 -8.53 -24.74
C LYS A 37 -4.25 -7.82 -25.45
N GLY A 38 -3.93 -6.78 -26.21
CA GLY A 38 -4.91 -6.01 -26.96
C GLY A 38 -5.82 -5.13 -26.09
N ALA A 39 -5.50 -4.92 -24.81
CA ALA A 39 -6.32 -4.14 -23.88
C ALA A 39 -6.55 -2.70 -24.33
N ARG A 40 -5.63 -2.11 -25.10
CA ARG A 40 -5.70 -0.74 -25.60
C ARG A 40 -6.38 -0.61 -26.98
N ARG A 41 -6.89 -1.69 -27.54
CA ARG A 41 -7.64 -1.66 -28.82
C ARG A 41 -9.07 -1.18 -28.54
N LEU A 42 -9.67 -0.47 -29.50
CA LEU A 42 -11.04 0.07 -29.38
C LEU A 42 -12.10 -1.00 -29.06
N LYS A 43 -11.97 -2.19 -29.62
CA LYS A 43 -12.89 -3.33 -29.41
C LYS A 43 -12.29 -4.36 -28.43
N SER A 44 -11.56 -3.92 -27.44
CA SER A 44 -10.96 -4.80 -26.45
C SER A 44 -12.02 -5.40 -25.52
N PRO A 45 -11.97 -6.70 -25.15
CA PRO A 45 -12.80 -7.28 -24.09
C PRO A 45 -12.48 -6.70 -22.71
N PHE A 46 -11.33 -6.01 -22.58
CA PHE A 46 -10.86 -5.34 -21.37
C PHE A 46 -11.21 -3.85 -21.30
N ALA A 47 -11.89 -3.29 -22.32
CA ALA A 47 -12.21 -1.87 -22.35
C ALA A 47 -13.00 -1.45 -21.10
N GLY A 48 -12.54 -0.41 -20.39
CA GLY A 48 -13.17 0.11 -19.19
C GLY A 48 -13.07 -0.77 -17.95
N LYS A 49 -12.30 -1.89 -17.98
CA LYS A 49 -12.20 -2.85 -16.88
C LYS A 49 -10.85 -2.85 -16.15
N LEU A 50 -9.83 -2.20 -16.71
CA LEU A 50 -8.46 -2.23 -16.21
C LEU A 50 -8.01 -0.82 -15.82
N ASP A 51 -8.38 -0.39 -14.62
CA ASP A 51 -7.95 0.90 -14.10
C ASP A 51 -7.57 0.78 -12.62
N LEU A 52 -6.86 1.77 -12.10
CA LEU A 52 -6.32 1.80 -10.73
C LEU A 52 -7.43 1.55 -9.70
N PHE A 53 -7.15 0.68 -8.76
CA PHE A 53 -7.99 0.37 -7.59
C PHE A 53 -9.35 -0.25 -7.93
N PHE A 54 -9.57 -0.69 -9.17
CA PHE A 54 -10.72 -1.56 -9.46
C PHE A 54 -10.54 -2.90 -8.76
N CYS A 55 -11.58 -3.34 -8.06
CA CYS A 55 -11.67 -4.71 -7.56
C CYS A 55 -12.39 -5.56 -8.62
N ALA A 56 -11.81 -6.68 -9.00
CA ALA A 56 -12.34 -7.52 -10.07
C ALA A 56 -12.07 -9.00 -9.82
N ASP A 57 -12.98 -9.85 -10.32
CA ASP A 57 -12.69 -11.24 -10.59
C ASP A 57 -11.97 -11.34 -11.91
N PHE A 58 -10.93 -12.15 -11.97
CA PHE A 58 -10.20 -12.36 -13.19
C PHE A 58 -9.68 -13.79 -13.33
N SER A 59 -9.48 -14.21 -14.57
CA SER A 59 -8.80 -15.46 -14.90
C SER A 59 -7.53 -15.21 -15.70
N PHE A 60 -6.54 -16.03 -15.48
CA PHE A 60 -5.26 -15.93 -16.15
C PHE A 60 -4.62 -17.30 -16.39
N ALA A 61 -3.82 -17.41 -17.45
CA ALA A 61 -2.96 -18.56 -17.66
C ALA A 61 -1.58 -18.28 -17.05
N ARG A 62 -1.15 -19.13 -16.11
CA ARG A 62 0.15 -19.02 -15.48
C ARG A 62 1.28 -19.22 -16.49
N SER A 63 2.23 -18.33 -16.52
CA SER A 63 3.45 -18.48 -17.29
C SER A 63 4.43 -19.41 -16.54
N ARG A 64 5.13 -20.27 -17.30
CA ARG A 64 6.21 -21.10 -16.76
C ARG A 64 7.60 -20.48 -16.96
N ARG A 65 7.68 -19.35 -17.67
CA ARG A 65 8.95 -18.75 -18.11
C ARG A 65 9.18 -17.34 -17.57
N SER A 66 8.19 -16.74 -16.94
CA SER A 66 8.27 -15.37 -16.41
C SER A 66 7.18 -15.14 -15.39
N ASP A 67 7.35 -14.12 -14.56
CA ASP A 67 6.37 -13.65 -13.56
C ASP A 67 5.20 -12.85 -14.20
N LEU A 68 5.16 -12.78 -15.53
CA LEU A 68 4.07 -12.15 -16.27
C LEU A 68 3.13 -13.21 -16.82
N HIS A 69 1.95 -13.32 -16.22
CA HIS A 69 0.92 -14.28 -16.61
C HIS A 69 0.02 -13.72 -17.73
N ALA A 70 -0.68 -14.57 -18.45
CA ALA A 70 -1.57 -14.10 -19.52
C ALA A 70 -2.98 -13.88 -18.99
N LEU A 71 -3.44 -12.63 -18.89
CA LEU A 71 -4.82 -12.28 -18.50
C LEU A 71 -5.80 -12.83 -19.55
N ARG A 72 -6.87 -13.49 -19.12
CA ARG A 72 -7.91 -14.09 -19.95
C ARG A 72 -9.21 -13.31 -19.87
N GLU A 73 -9.77 -13.17 -18.69
CA GLU A 73 -11.05 -12.55 -18.45
C GLU A 73 -10.97 -11.61 -17.24
N VAL A 74 -11.81 -10.57 -17.24
CA VAL A 74 -11.99 -9.64 -16.11
C VAL A 74 -13.46 -9.28 -15.99
N SER A 75 -13.98 -9.41 -14.76
CA SER A 75 -15.31 -8.94 -14.36
C SER A 75 -15.14 -7.99 -13.18
N VAL A 76 -15.38 -6.70 -13.41
CA VAL A 76 -15.23 -5.69 -12.35
C VAL A 76 -16.36 -5.84 -11.34
N ARG A 77 -16.00 -5.97 -10.07
CA ARG A 77 -16.92 -5.99 -8.92
C ARG A 77 -17.17 -4.59 -8.39
N ASP A 78 -16.10 -3.78 -8.37
CA ASP A 78 -16.14 -2.44 -7.80
C ASP A 78 -15.17 -1.50 -8.54
N PHE A 79 -15.69 -0.40 -9.02
CA PHE A 79 -14.96 0.65 -9.73
C PHE A 79 -14.31 1.68 -8.79
N ASN A 80 -14.59 1.63 -7.50
CA ASN A 80 -14.15 2.60 -6.51
C ASN A 80 -14.36 4.07 -6.97
N PRO A 81 -15.56 4.48 -7.39
CA PRO A 81 -15.78 5.77 -8.05
C PRO A 81 -15.46 6.96 -7.15
N ALA A 82 -15.64 6.83 -5.83
CA ALA A 82 -15.34 7.88 -4.87
C ALA A 82 -13.87 8.33 -4.92
N LEU A 83 -12.94 7.42 -5.22
CA LEU A 83 -11.52 7.75 -5.32
C LEU A 83 -11.20 8.69 -6.50
N ARG A 84 -12.11 8.84 -7.47
CA ARG A 84 -11.95 9.67 -8.66
C ARG A 84 -12.54 11.05 -8.53
N THR A 85 -13.18 11.34 -7.42
CA THR A 85 -13.82 12.65 -7.18
C THR A 85 -12.81 13.77 -6.97
N ASN A 86 -11.61 13.43 -6.46
CA ASN A 86 -10.54 14.38 -6.22
C ASN A 86 -9.18 13.66 -6.31
N LEU A 87 -8.16 14.35 -6.83
CA LEU A 87 -6.80 13.82 -6.99
C LEU A 87 -6.20 13.33 -5.65
N ALA A 88 -6.47 14.01 -4.55
CA ALA A 88 -5.95 13.65 -3.23
C ALA A 88 -6.33 12.22 -2.80
N TYR A 89 -7.51 11.73 -3.16
CA TYR A 89 -7.92 10.34 -2.88
C TYR A 89 -7.07 9.34 -3.67
N LEU A 90 -6.84 9.62 -4.95
CA LEU A 90 -5.98 8.78 -5.80
C LEU A 90 -4.52 8.81 -5.32
N GLU A 91 -4.02 9.97 -4.91
CA GLU A 91 -2.65 10.10 -4.39
C GLU A 91 -2.45 9.28 -3.12
N GLN A 92 -3.41 9.31 -2.18
CA GLN A 92 -3.32 8.54 -0.96
C GLN A 92 -3.46 7.02 -1.22
N ALA A 93 -4.40 6.60 -2.05
CA ALA A 93 -4.52 5.21 -2.46
C ALA A 93 -3.26 4.71 -3.21
N ALA A 94 -2.69 5.55 -4.10
CA ALA A 94 -1.45 5.24 -4.81
C ALA A 94 -0.23 5.17 -3.86
N TYR A 95 -0.23 5.95 -2.79
CA TYR A 95 0.78 5.84 -1.75
C TYR A 95 0.74 4.46 -1.09
N PHE A 96 -0.44 4.01 -0.66
CA PHE A 96 -0.62 2.68 -0.05
C PHE A 96 -0.21 1.56 -1.00
N ALA A 97 -0.63 1.64 -2.26
CA ALA A 97 -0.25 0.65 -3.27
C ALA A 97 1.26 0.57 -3.48
N ARG A 98 1.94 1.72 -3.62
CA ARG A 98 3.40 1.77 -3.78
C ARG A 98 4.14 1.25 -2.55
N LEU A 99 3.61 1.52 -1.34
CA LEU A 99 4.20 1.02 -0.12
C LEU A 99 4.12 -0.51 -0.07
N LEU A 100 2.96 -1.11 -0.36
CA LEU A 100 2.80 -2.55 -0.52
C LEU A 100 3.77 -3.12 -1.57
N GLU A 101 3.86 -2.51 -2.76
CA GLU A 101 4.75 -2.97 -3.81
C GLU A 101 6.24 -2.93 -3.40
N SER A 102 6.63 -2.00 -2.54
CA SER A 102 8.03 -1.85 -2.10
C SER A 102 8.41 -2.76 -0.93
N THR A 103 7.44 -3.26 -0.17
CA THR A 103 7.67 -4.00 1.07
C THR A 103 7.30 -5.48 1.00
N THR A 104 6.72 -5.94 -0.12
CA THR A 104 6.28 -7.33 -0.26
C THR A 104 6.87 -7.96 -1.52
N GLU A 105 7.00 -9.28 -1.49
CA GLU A 105 7.40 -10.08 -2.66
C GLU A 105 6.19 -10.44 -3.53
N THR A 106 6.46 -10.77 -4.80
CA THR A 106 5.43 -11.27 -5.73
C THR A 106 5.08 -12.72 -5.43
N GLU A 107 3.84 -13.12 -5.71
CA GLU A 107 3.35 -14.49 -5.56
C GLU A 107 3.52 -15.08 -4.15
N THR A 108 3.55 -14.21 -3.15
CA THR A 108 3.57 -14.59 -1.74
C THR A 108 2.21 -14.23 -1.14
N PRO A 109 1.37 -15.22 -0.81
CA PRO A 109 0.06 -14.96 -0.22
C PRO A 109 0.17 -14.27 1.14
N LEU A 110 -0.44 -13.12 1.26
CA LEU A 110 -0.53 -12.32 2.49
C LEU A 110 -1.96 -11.77 2.61
N PRO A 111 -2.94 -12.63 3.00
CA PRO A 111 -4.36 -12.24 3.04
C PRO A 111 -4.61 -10.98 3.88
N ALA A 112 -3.92 -10.84 5.01
CA ALA A 112 -4.04 -9.68 5.88
C ALA A 112 -3.66 -8.37 5.19
N LEU A 113 -2.72 -8.39 4.24
CA LEU A 113 -2.36 -7.19 3.47
C LEU A 113 -3.41 -6.85 2.39
N TYR A 114 -4.09 -7.85 1.86
CA TYR A 114 -5.24 -7.61 0.99
C TYR A 114 -6.35 -6.91 1.78
N GLU A 115 -6.72 -7.45 2.94
CA GLU A 115 -7.74 -6.86 3.84
C GLU A 115 -7.34 -5.45 4.32
N LEU A 116 -6.07 -5.24 4.63
CA LEU A 116 -5.54 -3.94 5.01
C LEU A 116 -5.74 -2.91 3.89
N PHE A 117 -5.40 -3.27 2.66
CA PHE A 117 -5.52 -2.37 1.51
C PHE A 117 -6.97 -2.13 1.12
N ASP A 118 -7.79 -3.16 1.07
CA ASP A 118 -9.23 -3.06 0.79
C ASP A 118 -9.93 -2.18 1.84
N GLY A 119 -9.63 -2.40 3.12
CA GLY A 119 -10.13 -1.57 4.23
C GLY A 119 -9.72 -0.10 4.10
N ALA A 120 -8.47 0.18 3.68
CA ALA A 120 -8.00 1.54 3.43
C ALA A 120 -8.77 2.21 2.28
N LEU A 121 -9.03 1.50 1.18
CA LEU A 121 -9.83 2.01 0.07
C LEU A 121 -11.28 2.27 0.50
N HIS A 122 -11.87 1.38 1.31
CA HIS A 122 -13.21 1.56 1.88
C HIS A 122 -13.28 2.76 2.83
N PHE A 123 -12.24 3.01 3.63
CA PHE A 123 -12.14 4.21 4.47
C PHE A 123 -12.14 5.48 3.62
N LEU A 124 -11.32 5.52 2.56
CA LEU A 124 -11.24 6.67 1.66
C LEU A 124 -12.55 6.98 0.92
N ARG A 125 -13.45 6.04 0.76
CA ARG A 125 -14.78 6.31 0.20
C ARG A 125 -15.68 7.14 1.12
N ARG A 126 -15.42 7.11 2.43
CA ARG A 126 -16.27 7.69 3.47
C ARG A 126 -15.64 8.90 4.14
N GLN A 127 -14.33 8.99 4.10
CA GLN A 127 -13.56 10.00 4.79
C GLN A 127 -12.57 10.68 3.82
N PRO A 128 -12.37 11.99 3.93
CA PRO A 128 -11.35 12.68 3.14
C PRO A 128 -9.96 12.12 3.46
N PRO A 129 -9.03 12.19 2.50
CA PRO A 129 -7.63 11.80 2.72
C PRO A 129 -7.02 12.58 3.89
N ASP A 130 -6.40 11.87 4.81
CA ASP A 130 -5.71 12.48 5.94
C ASP A 130 -4.49 11.66 6.41
N ASN A 131 -3.66 12.28 7.24
CA ASN A 131 -2.45 11.67 7.76
C ASN A 131 -2.72 10.53 8.76
N ARG A 132 -3.87 10.51 9.45
CA ARG A 132 -4.24 9.41 10.37
C ARG A 132 -4.34 8.10 9.61
N ALA A 133 -4.99 8.12 8.45
CA ALA A 133 -5.11 6.95 7.60
C ALA A 133 -3.75 6.48 7.07
N VAL A 134 -2.84 7.41 6.76
CA VAL A 134 -1.48 7.09 6.33
C VAL A 134 -0.72 6.38 7.45
N LEU A 135 -0.70 6.96 8.65
CA LEU A 135 0.01 6.41 9.81
C LEU A 135 -0.58 5.07 10.28
N ALA A 136 -1.92 4.94 10.22
CA ALA A 136 -2.60 3.68 10.53
C ALA A 136 -2.22 2.58 9.54
N PHE A 137 -2.20 2.90 8.25
CA PHE A 137 -1.81 1.95 7.21
C PHE A 137 -0.36 1.50 7.38
N GLU A 138 0.57 2.43 7.56
CA GLU A 138 1.99 2.13 7.78
C GLU A 138 2.22 1.26 9.02
N SER A 139 1.57 1.62 10.15
CA SER A 139 1.68 0.87 11.41
C SER A 139 1.20 -0.58 11.26
N ARG A 140 0.04 -0.76 10.63
CA ARG A 140 -0.55 -2.10 10.42
C ARG A 140 0.24 -2.91 9.39
N LEU A 141 0.72 -2.27 8.33
CA LEU A 141 1.60 -2.92 7.36
C LEU A 141 2.85 -3.48 8.03
N LEU A 142 3.51 -2.68 8.87
CA LEU A 142 4.68 -3.12 9.63
C LEU A 142 4.34 -4.27 10.59
N HIS A 143 3.17 -4.23 11.21
CA HIS A 143 2.69 -5.31 12.09
C HIS A 143 2.50 -6.62 11.31
N GLU A 144 1.79 -6.58 10.20
CA GLU A 144 1.51 -7.76 9.35
C GLU A 144 2.79 -8.37 8.75
N LEU A 145 3.80 -7.55 8.51
CA LEU A 145 5.10 -8.00 8.01
C LEU A 145 6.07 -8.47 9.12
N GLY A 146 5.67 -8.37 10.40
CA GLY A 146 6.51 -8.77 11.54
C GLY A 146 7.58 -7.74 11.93
N PHE A 147 7.47 -6.49 11.45
CA PHE A 147 8.39 -5.40 11.73
C PHE A 147 7.79 -4.33 12.66
N ALA A 148 6.79 -4.70 13.47
CA ALA A 148 6.22 -3.76 14.44
C ALA A 148 7.28 -3.28 15.44
N PRO A 149 7.39 -1.96 15.69
CA PRO A 149 8.37 -1.45 16.64
C PRO A 149 7.99 -1.80 18.09
N ASP A 150 9.01 -2.10 18.90
CA ASP A 150 8.84 -2.16 20.35
C ASP A 150 8.68 -0.74 20.91
N LEU A 151 7.46 -0.38 21.23
CA LEU A 151 7.14 0.98 21.68
C LEU A 151 7.80 1.36 23.02
N ALA A 152 8.22 0.38 23.82
CA ALA A 152 8.94 0.66 25.06
C ALA A 152 10.33 1.25 24.80
N GLN A 153 10.93 0.89 23.64
CA GLN A 153 12.28 1.29 23.25
C GLN A 153 12.30 2.39 22.19
N CYS A 154 11.13 2.81 21.68
CA CYS A 154 11.06 3.83 20.64
C CYS A 154 11.37 5.24 21.15
N PRO A 155 12.03 6.09 20.36
CA PRO A 155 12.31 7.49 20.69
C PRO A 155 11.09 8.38 20.47
N LEU A 156 9.91 7.94 20.92
CA LEU A 156 8.67 8.69 20.86
C LEU A 156 8.34 9.25 22.25
N THR A 157 7.75 10.43 22.29
CA THR A 157 7.18 10.96 23.53
C THR A 157 6.06 10.06 24.06
N PRO A 158 5.76 10.06 25.36
CA PRO A 158 4.65 9.25 25.91
C PRO A 158 3.31 9.52 25.22
N ALA A 159 3.04 10.78 24.85
CA ALA A 159 1.84 11.17 24.13
C ALA A 159 1.81 10.57 22.69
N ALA A 160 2.95 10.62 21.98
CA ALA A 160 3.06 10.04 20.65
C ALA A 160 2.93 8.50 20.66
N ARG A 161 3.50 7.82 21.68
CA ARG A 161 3.32 6.37 21.86
C ARG A 161 1.86 5.99 22.05
N ALA A 162 1.16 6.69 22.95
CA ALA A 162 -0.26 6.45 23.19
C ALA A 162 -1.10 6.68 21.93
N ALA A 163 -0.83 7.75 21.19
CA ALA A 163 -1.48 8.05 19.92
C ALA A 163 -1.18 6.99 18.84
N PHE A 164 0.07 6.56 18.73
CA PHE A 164 0.51 5.52 17.80
C PHE A 164 -0.21 4.18 18.07
N MET A 165 -0.28 3.75 19.31
CA MET A 165 -1.04 2.54 19.71
C MET A 165 -2.51 2.67 19.32
N LYS A 166 -3.12 3.80 19.64
CA LYS A 166 -4.54 4.06 19.34
C LYS A 166 -4.83 4.01 17.83
N ILE A 167 -3.98 4.61 17.00
CA ILE A 167 -4.12 4.60 15.54
C ILE A 167 -3.91 3.20 14.96
N GLY A 168 -2.90 2.47 15.43
CA GLY A 168 -2.60 1.13 14.96
C GLY A 168 -3.71 0.11 15.25
N GLN A 169 -4.36 0.23 16.41
CA GLN A 169 -5.40 -0.68 16.89
C GLN A 169 -6.82 -0.29 16.49
N ALA A 170 -7.06 0.99 16.15
CA ALA A 170 -8.41 1.46 15.80
C ALA A 170 -8.91 0.77 14.54
N GLU A 171 -10.13 0.27 14.53
CA GLU A 171 -10.79 -0.15 13.30
C GLU A 171 -10.88 1.01 12.29
N TRP A 172 -10.93 0.69 10.99
CA TRP A 172 -11.07 1.73 9.95
C TRP A 172 -12.28 2.64 10.20
N SER A 173 -13.40 2.07 10.66
CA SER A 173 -14.63 2.81 10.97
C SER A 173 -14.46 3.82 12.09
N ALA A 174 -13.64 3.51 13.09
CA ALA A 174 -13.40 4.36 14.27
C ALA A 174 -12.21 5.32 14.09
N LEU A 175 -11.40 5.12 13.06
CA LEU A 175 -10.18 5.93 12.85
C LEU A 175 -10.49 7.42 12.66
N ALA A 176 -11.63 7.74 12.05
CA ALA A 176 -12.06 9.14 11.85
C ALA A 176 -12.28 9.90 13.17
N GLU A 177 -12.62 9.18 14.25
CA GLU A 177 -12.88 9.75 15.59
C GLU A 177 -11.59 9.93 16.40
N VAL A 178 -10.46 9.38 15.94
CA VAL A 178 -9.19 9.52 16.62
C VAL A 178 -8.67 10.95 16.49
N VAL A 179 -8.61 11.67 17.59
CA VAL A 179 -8.00 13.00 17.62
C VAL A 179 -6.49 12.85 17.59
N LEU A 180 -5.85 13.40 16.55
CA LEU A 180 -4.41 13.38 16.38
C LEU A 180 -3.90 14.81 16.08
N PRO A 181 -3.33 15.52 17.08
CA PRO A 181 -2.69 16.81 16.86
C PRO A 181 -1.57 16.74 15.80
N ASN A 182 -1.41 17.81 15.04
CA ASN A 182 -0.41 17.87 13.95
C ASN A 182 1.01 17.58 14.44
N GLU A 183 1.37 17.98 15.64
CA GLU A 183 2.69 17.74 16.25
C GLU A 183 2.94 16.25 16.47
N LEU A 184 1.96 15.53 17.04
CA LEU A 184 2.03 14.08 17.24
C LEU A 184 2.03 13.33 15.88
N CYS A 185 1.23 13.82 14.93
CA CYS A 185 1.22 13.27 13.57
C CYS A 185 2.60 13.39 12.93
N ALA A 186 3.26 14.55 13.04
CA ALA A 186 4.60 14.78 12.50
C ALA A 186 5.67 13.93 13.23
N GLU A 187 5.58 13.79 14.56
CA GLU A 187 6.51 12.97 15.35
C GLU A 187 6.41 11.49 14.95
N ILE A 188 5.21 10.93 14.97
CA ILE A 188 4.95 9.54 14.57
C ILE A 188 5.35 9.32 13.10
N GLY A 189 5.04 10.29 12.24
CA GLY A 189 5.37 10.22 10.82
C GLY A 189 6.88 10.16 10.56
N ARG A 190 7.68 10.98 11.25
CA ARG A 190 9.15 10.91 11.15
C ARG A 190 9.68 9.56 11.64
N PHE A 191 9.18 9.09 12.77
CA PHE A 191 9.56 7.80 13.33
C PHE A 191 9.27 6.65 12.34
N LEU A 192 8.03 6.53 11.84
CA LEU A 192 7.65 5.49 10.90
C LEU A 192 8.43 5.56 9.58
N GLY A 193 8.70 6.78 9.09
CA GLY A 193 9.52 6.95 7.89
C GLY A 193 10.94 6.40 8.06
N GLY A 194 11.58 6.69 9.20
CA GLY A 194 12.89 6.13 9.55
C GLY A 194 12.86 4.61 9.72
N TRP A 195 11.79 4.11 10.36
CA TRP A 195 11.61 2.67 10.59
C TRP A 195 11.43 1.88 9.30
N LEU A 196 10.63 2.39 8.36
CA LEU A 196 10.44 1.79 7.04
C LEU A 196 11.77 1.75 6.25
N ILE A 197 12.55 2.83 6.29
CA ILE A 197 13.85 2.86 5.59
C ILE A 197 14.81 1.83 6.20
N PHE A 198 14.86 1.74 7.53
CA PHE A 198 15.75 0.83 8.23
C PHE A 198 15.47 -0.64 7.87
N HIS A 199 14.19 -1.05 7.79
CA HIS A 199 13.84 -2.44 7.54
C HIS A 199 13.81 -2.83 6.06
N PHE A 200 13.49 -1.91 5.16
CA PHE A 200 13.30 -2.26 3.74
C PHE A 200 14.41 -1.72 2.82
N ASP A 201 15.42 -1.04 3.38
CA ASP A 201 16.56 -0.45 2.64
C ASP A 201 16.11 0.36 1.40
N ARG A 202 14.88 0.83 1.42
CA ARG A 202 14.25 1.63 0.36
C ARG A 202 13.61 2.85 0.97
N VAL A 203 13.81 3.99 0.32
CA VAL A 203 13.08 5.20 0.69
C VAL A 203 11.60 4.96 0.39
N PRO A 204 10.71 5.02 1.39
CA PRO A 204 9.30 4.88 1.13
C PRO A 204 8.83 5.94 0.12
N PRO A 205 7.78 5.65 -0.64
CA PRO A 205 7.20 6.65 -1.52
C PRO A 205 6.82 7.88 -0.70
N ARG A 206 6.90 9.07 -1.32
CA ARG A 206 6.54 10.31 -0.64
C ARG A 206 5.09 10.25 -0.18
N ARG A 207 4.85 10.56 1.09
CA ARG A 207 3.50 10.66 1.65
C ARG A 207 2.72 11.79 0.98
N PRO A 208 1.40 11.61 0.75
CA PRO A 208 0.54 12.69 0.29
C PRO A 208 0.61 13.88 1.25
N GLY A 209 0.76 15.10 0.73
CA GLY A 209 0.80 16.31 1.54
C GLY A 209 2.17 16.67 2.16
N ASP A 210 3.16 15.79 2.11
CA ASP A 210 4.50 16.11 2.59
C ASP A 210 5.28 17.01 1.61
N SER A 211 5.34 18.31 1.92
CA SER A 211 6.20 19.25 1.18
C SER A 211 7.67 19.19 1.61
N ALA A 212 8.02 18.56 2.73
CA ALA A 212 9.26 18.78 3.48
C ALA A 212 10.18 17.58 3.70
N PHE A 213 9.83 16.35 3.32
CA PHE A 213 10.72 15.19 3.53
C PHE A 213 11.82 15.12 2.47
N ARG A 214 12.98 15.73 2.75
CA ARG A 214 14.21 15.53 1.94
C ARG A 214 15.00 14.35 2.50
N LYS A 215 15.64 13.58 1.60
CA LYS A 215 16.54 12.46 1.98
C LYS A 215 17.63 12.87 3.00
N ARG A 216 18.00 14.16 3.06
CA ARG A 216 18.93 14.72 4.05
C ARG A 216 18.38 14.71 5.48
N ASP A 217 17.08 14.91 5.66
CA ASP A 217 16.47 15.05 7.01
C ASP A 217 16.40 13.71 7.74
N ILE A 218 16.59 12.59 7.03
CA ILE A 218 16.53 11.23 7.56
C ILE A 218 17.91 10.77 8.06
N ILE A 219 18.99 11.20 7.41
CA ILE A 219 20.36 10.74 7.68
C ILE A 219 20.97 11.48 8.88
N GLU A 220 20.52 12.69 9.18
CA GLU A 220 21.07 13.54 10.24
C GLU A 220 20.34 13.42 11.60
N HIS A 221 19.33 12.54 11.72
CA HIS A 221 18.57 12.40 12.96
C HIS A 221 19.23 11.36 13.90
N PRO A 222 19.46 11.69 15.19
CA PRO A 222 20.12 10.81 16.17
C PRO A 222 19.41 9.47 16.41
N ALA A 223 18.14 9.32 15.97
CA ALA A 223 17.41 8.05 15.99
C ALA A 223 18.07 6.96 15.15
N SER A 224 18.79 7.31 14.06
CA SER A 224 19.51 6.34 13.24
C SER A 224 20.77 5.78 13.93
N ALA A 225 21.29 6.47 14.94
CA ALA A 225 22.48 6.04 15.69
C ALA A 225 22.14 5.04 16.82
N SER A 226 20.90 4.99 17.31
CA SER A 226 20.49 4.09 18.39
C SER A 226 20.01 2.71 17.92
N PHE A 227 19.85 2.49 16.61
CA PHE A 227 19.45 1.21 16.04
C PHE A 227 20.60 0.28 15.63
N ARG A 228 21.83 0.52 16.11
CA ARG A 228 22.88 -0.51 15.97
C ARG A 228 22.49 -1.69 16.86
N VAL A 229 22.06 -2.76 16.21
CA VAL A 229 21.96 -4.08 16.80
C VAL A 229 23.32 -4.41 17.40
N LYS A 230 23.39 -4.74 18.70
CA LYS A 230 24.52 -5.46 19.26
C LYS A 230 24.46 -6.85 18.65
N ASP A 231 25.30 -7.08 17.63
CA ASP A 231 25.63 -8.43 17.22
C ASP A 231 26.19 -9.13 18.45
N GLY A 232 25.47 -10.18 18.87
CA GLY A 232 25.81 -10.94 20.05
C GLY A 232 27.10 -11.75 19.84
N GLU A 233 27.95 -11.71 20.81
CA GLU A 233 28.91 -12.78 21.10
C GLU A 233 28.15 -14.03 21.62
#